data_98447358b11dee92fd33a28a1c696a18
#
_entry.id   98447358b11dee92fd33a28a1c696a18
#
_cell.length_a   1.000
_cell.length_b   1.000
_cell.length_c   1.000
_cell.angle_alpha   90.00
_cell.angle_beta   90.00
_cell.angle_gamma   90.00
#
_symmetry.space_group_name_H-M   'P 1'
#
loop_
_entity.id
_entity.type
_entity.pdbx_description
1 polymer ?
#
loop_
_entity_poly.entity_id
_entity_poly.type
_entity_poly.pdbx_seq_one_letter_code
_entity_poly.pdbx_strand_id
1 'polypeptide(L)'
;MAGLNDLTFDAAGNVYVSDSFRGEVWKTGPNGGVGTPWVDDPLLRTTGIPPFGANGLRFDKQQSNLFVANTGDDTIVRVPVLSDGTAGVPAVFTNSINGADGLIIDDQGNLWVAANQADEIVVVDAQGKAIAKLGDFDGLSGGAPVHMLFPASLRFHGSDLLVTNLSLNTHLFGFVTVDTDWSAQVSRYTVVKVGIGR
;
A
#
# COMPACT_ATOMS: atom_id res chain seq x y z
N MET A 1 9.24 -12.16 -14.08
CA MET A 1 9.25 -10.70 -14.33
C MET A 1 9.28 -10.02 -12.99
N ALA A 2 10.01 -8.93 -12.80
CA ALA A 2 9.97 -8.14 -11.57
C ALA A 2 8.89 -7.05 -11.73
N GLY A 3 8.19 -6.73 -10.64
CA GLY A 3 7.20 -5.66 -10.58
C GLY A 3 7.49 -4.77 -9.37
N LEU A 4 8.58 -3.99 -9.45
CA LEU A 4 8.95 -3.06 -8.37
C LEU A 4 7.83 -2.02 -8.21
N ASN A 5 7.43 -1.77 -6.96
CA ASN A 5 6.26 -0.95 -6.66
C ASN A 5 6.61 0.22 -5.73
N ASP A 6 6.63 0.01 -4.42
CA ASP A 6 6.90 1.08 -3.44
C ASP A 6 8.30 0.92 -2.82
N LEU A 7 8.77 1.97 -2.18
CA LEU A 7 10.05 1.97 -1.47
C LEU A 7 9.99 2.72 -0.14
N THR A 8 10.84 2.30 0.79
CA THR A 8 11.05 2.98 2.07
C THR A 8 12.53 2.93 2.48
N PHE A 9 12.87 3.67 3.52
CA PHE A 9 14.25 3.79 4.00
C PHE A 9 14.33 3.41 5.48
N ASP A 10 15.44 2.78 5.87
CA ASP A 10 15.79 2.69 7.28
C ASP A 10 16.60 3.93 7.74
N ALA A 11 16.90 4.03 9.05
CA ALA A 11 17.64 5.16 9.63
C ALA A 11 19.08 5.26 9.13
N ALA A 12 19.65 4.17 8.60
CA ALA A 12 20.98 4.16 7.99
C ALA A 12 20.94 4.59 6.51
N GLY A 13 19.74 4.85 5.96
CA GLY A 13 19.51 5.23 4.57
C GLY A 13 19.48 4.06 3.60
N ASN A 14 19.49 2.81 4.07
CA ASN A 14 19.28 1.68 3.17
C ASN A 14 17.87 1.74 2.58
N VAL A 15 17.76 1.33 1.32
CA VAL A 15 16.50 1.36 0.55
C VAL A 15 15.89 -0.04 0.53
N TYR A 16 14.62 -0.12 0.84
CA TYR A 16 13.80 -1.33 0.75
C TYR A 16 12.74 -1.13 -0.32
N VAL A 17 12.61 -2.10 -1.22
CA VAL A 17 11.71 -2.00 -2.39
C VAL A 17 10.86 -3.26 -2.46
N SER A 18 9.54 -3.10 -2.55
CA SER A 18 8.61 -4.19 -2.79
C SER A 18 8.62 -4.64 -4.26
N ASP A 19 8.47 -5.94 -4.48
CA ASP A 19 8.26 -6.55 -5.80
C ASP A 19 6.91 -7.28 -5.79
N SER A 20 5.91 -6.65 -6.39
CA SER A 20 4.53 -7.15 -6.38
C SER A 20 4.34 -8.45 -7.15
N PHE A 21 5.18 -8.73 -8.16
CA PHE A 21 5.03 -9.93 -8.97
C PHE A 21 5.79 -11.12 -8.40
N ARG A 22 6.85 -10.87 -7.63
CA ARG A 22 7.62 -11.94 -6.97
C ARG A 22 7.15 -12.18 -5.54
N GLY A 23 6.53 -11.18 -4.91
CA GLY A 23 6.18 -11.22 -3.49
C GLY A 23 7.43 -11.20 -2.62
N GLU A 24 8.32 -10.26 -2.87
CA GLU A 24 9.60 -10.10 -2.19
C GLU A 24 9.78 -8.65 -1.76
N VAL A 25 10.64 -8.41 -0.77
CA VAL A 25 11.20 -7.08 -0.49
C VAL A 25 12.70 -7.13 -0.71
N TRP A 26 13.19 -6.26 -1.56
CA TRP A 26 14.60 -6.11 -1.88
C TRP A 26 15.24 -5.03 -1.01
N LYS A 27 16.53 -5.19 -0.71
CA LYS A 27 17.33 -4.19 0.02
C LYS A 27 18.56 -3.80 -0.76
N THR A 28 18.88 -2.50 -0.77
CA THR A 28 20.19 -1.98 -1.23
C THR A 28 20.71 -0.95 -0.24
N GLY A 29 22.01 -0.65 -0.30
CA GLY A 29 22.64 0.33 0.59
C GLY A 29 22.24 1.78 0.26
N PRO A 30 22.63 2.75 1.12
CA PRO A 30 22.23 4.17 0.98
C PRO A 30 22.82 4.85 -0.25
N ASN A 31 23.86 4.29 -0.83
CA ASN A 31 24.49 4.80 -2.07
C ASN A 31 24.03 4.02 -3.31
N GLY A 32 22.96 3.22 -3.20
CA GLY A 32 22.52 2.34 -4.26
C GLY A 32 23.40 1.08 -4.39
N GLY A 33 23.38 0.49 -5.59
CA GLY A 33 24.11 -0.74 -5.89
C GLY A 33 23.18 -1.91 -6.21
N VAL A 34 23.74 -3.12 -6.21
CA VAL A 34 22.95 -4.32 -6.47
C VAL A 34 22.03 -4.60 -5.27
N GLY A 35 20.72 -4.66 -5.52
CA GLY A 35 19.75 -5.10 -4.52
C GLY A 35 19.85 -6.61 -4.26
N THR A 36 19.60 -7.00 -3.02
CA THR A 36 19.46 -8.40 -2.62
C THR A 36 18.09 -8.62 -1.99
N PRO A 37 17.47 -9.80 -2.12
CA PRO A 37 16.25 -10.12 -1.39
C PRO A 37 16.52 -9.97 0.13
N TRP A 38 15.70 -9.14 0.79
CA TRP A 38 15.73 -8.96 2.24
C TRP A 38 14.74 -9.91 2.93
N VAL A 39 13.56 -10.06 2.32
CA VAL A 39 12.58 -11.09 2.70
C VAL A 39 11.91 -11.63 1.44
N ASP A 40 11.79 -12.95 1.40
CA ASP A 40 11.04 -13.73 0.43
C ASP A 40 10.18 -14.71 1.23
N ASP A 41 8.85 -14.49 1.21
CA ASP A 41 7.91 -15.27 2.02
C ASP A 41 6.57 -15.46 1.28
N PRO A 42 5.92 -16.63 1.41
CA PRO A 42 4.61 -16.87 0.79
C PRO A 42 3.54 -15.84 1.15
N LEU A 43 3.56 -15.23 2.35
CA LEU A 43 2.62 -14.19 2.74
C LEU A 43 2.74 -12.88 1.95
N LEU A 44 3.82 -12.70 1.21
CA LEU A 44 4.04 -11.55 0.32
C LEU A 44 3.65 -11.84 -1.13
N ARG A 45 3.33 -13.09 -1.46
CA ARG A 45 2.84 -13.53 -2.77
C ARG A 45 1.32 -13.53 -2.78
N THR A 46 0.74 -13.57 -3.97
CA THR A 46 -0.70 -13.72 -4.12
C THR A 46 -1.08 -14.54 -5.34
N THR A 47 -2.24 -15.18 -5.27
CA THR A 47 -3.01 -15.70 -6.42
C THR A 47 -4.36 -14.99 -6.52
N GLY A 48 -4.56 -13.94 -5.73
CA GLY A 48 -5.78 -13.12 -5.71
C GLY A 48 -5.88 -12.13 -6.87
N ILE A 49 -6.87 -11.27 -6.83
CA ILE A 49 -7.13 -10.23 -7.83
C ILE A 49 -7.31 -8.89 -7.12
N PRO A 50 -6.57 -7.86 -7.54
CA PRO A 50 -5.57 -7.85 -8.63
C PRO A 50 -4.32 -8.68 -8.27
N PRO A 51 -3.59 -9.22 -9.25
CA PRO A 51 -2.50 -10.17 -9.00
C PRO A 51 -1.20 -9.46 -8.58
N PHE A 52 -1.29 -8.59 -7.57
CA PHE A 52 -0.18 -7.86 -6.98
C PHE A 52 -0.01 -8.32 -5.54
N GLY A 53 1.13 -8.93 -5.22
CA GLY A 53 1.52 -9.32 -3.87
C GLY A 53 2.06 -8.13 -3.08
N ALA A 54 3.34 -8.20 -2.64
CA ALA A 54 3.98 -7.12 -1.89
C ALA A 54 3.88 -5.77 -2.62
N ASN A 55 3.22 -4.80 -1.99
CA ASN A 55 2.94 -3.48 -2.55
C ASN A 55 3.46 -2.38 -1.61
N GLY A 56 2.63 -1.50 -1.07
CA GLY A 56 3.05 -0.45 -0.15
C GLY A 56 3.83 -1.00 1.05
N LEU A 57 4.89 -0.30 1.46
CA LEU A 57 5.68 -0.73 2.61
C LEU A 57 6.16 0.44 3.47
N ARG A 58 6.13 0.28 4.81
CA ARG A 58 6.59 1.30 5.77
C ARG A 58 7.17 0.65 7.03
N PHE A 59 8.27 1.18 7.49
CA PHE A 59 8.76 0.88 8.83
C PHE A 59 7.89 1.54 9.91
N ASP A 60 7.73 0.87 11.05
CA ASP A 60 7.26 1.54 12.25
C ASP A 60 8.29 2.62 12.70
N LYS A 61 7.88 3.47 13.64
CA LYS A 61 8.69 4.59 14.12
C LYS A 61 10.00 4.16 14.77
N GLN A 62 10.02 2.97 15.37
CA GLN A 62 11.19 2.36 16.01
C GLN A 62 12.05 1.57 15.02
N GLN A 63 11.58 1.37 13.80
CA GLN A 63 12.19 0.51 12.78
C GLN A 63 12.41 -0.94 13.23
N SER A 64 11.55 -1.40 14.14
CA SER A 64 11.52 -2.77 14.63
C SER A 64 10.62 -3.69 13.81
N ASN A 65 9.74 -3.13 12.99
CA ASN A 65 8.90 -3.85 12.05
C ASN A 65 8.79 -3.12 10.72
N LEU A 66 8.78 -3.87 9.63
CA LEU A 66 8.32 -3.41 8.32
C LEU A 66 6.91 -3.94 8.08
N PHE A 67 5.96 -3.06 7.81
CA PHE A 67 4.63 -3.42 7.36
C PHE A 67 4.59 -3.40 5.84
N VAL A 68 4.02 -4.45 5.24
CA VAL A 68 3.93 -4.61 3.78
C VAL A 68 2.49 -4.94 3.42
N ALA A 69 1.89 -4.15 2.55
CA ALA A 69 0.58 -4.46 1.98
C ALA A 69 0.71 -5.61 0.98
N ASN A 70 -0.23 -6.55 1.01
CA ASN A 70 -0.44 -7.55 -0.02
C ASN A 70 -1.81 -7.31 -0.66
N THR A 71 -1.78 -6.77 -1.87
CA THR A 71 -2.98 -6.25 -2.53
C THR A 71 -3.96 -7.36 -2.89
N GLY A 72 -3.48 -8.44 -3.47
CA GLY A 72 -4.36 -9.51 -3.94
C GLY A 72 -4.91 -10.41 -2.83
N ASP A 73 -4.30 -10.41 -1.65
CA ASP A 73 -4.74 -11.19 -0.50
C ASP A 73 -5.44 -10.32 0.58
N ASP A 74 -5.60 -9.01 0.32
CA ASP A 74 -6.30 -8.07 1.21
C ASP A 74 -5.67 -7.98 2.62
N THR A 75 -4.35 -8.14 2.73
CA THR A 75 -3.64 -8.24 4.01
C THR A 75 -2.57 -7.17 4.18
N ILE A 76 -2.25 -6.87 5.44
CA ILE A 76 -0.98 -6.26 5.82
C ILE A 76 -0.13 -7.31 6.52
N VAL A 77 1.07 -7.52 6.01
CA VAL A 77 2.06 -8.43 6.58
C VAL A 77 3.04 -7.61 7.42
N ARG A 78 3.30 -8.06 8.65
CA ARG A 78 4.34 -7.50 9.51
C ARG A 78 5.59 -8.38 9.44
N VAL A 79 6.72 -7.76 9.11
CA VAL A 79 8.03 -8.40 9.07
C VAL A 79 8.90 -7.79 10.17
N PRO A 80 9.25 -8.53 11.25
CA PRO A 80 10.14 -8.03 12.28
C PRO A 80 11.53 -7.73 11.69
N VAL A 81 12.17 -6.67 12.19
CA VAL A 81 13.59 -6.36 11.90
C VAL A 81 14.42 -6.85 13.05
N LEU A 82 15.31 -7.80 12.80
CA LEU A 82 16.20 -8.36 13.82
C LEU A 82 17.35 -7.38 14.15
N SER A 83 18.01 -7.60 15.27
CA SER A 83 19.08 -6.70 15.75
C SER A 83 20.28 -6.59 14.80
N ASP A 84 20.46 -7.57 13.91
CA ASP A 84 21.47 -7.54 12.85
C ASP A 84 20.98 -6.91 11.53
N GLY A 85 19.72 -6.41 11.51
CA GLY A 85 19.08 -5.78 10.35
C GLY A 85 18.55 -6.78 9.32
N THR A 86 18.52 -8.07 9.62
CA THR A 86 17.87 -9.09 8.80
C THR A 86 16.37 -9.17 9.09
N ALA A 87 15.61 -9.79 8.18
CA ALA A 87 14.18 -10.01 8.38
C ALA A 87 13.95 -11.15 9.38
N GLY A 88 13.03 -10.93 10.31
CA GLY A 88 12.43 -11.98 11.13
C GLY A 88 11.33 -12.71 10.37
N VAL A 89 10.61 -13.61 11.04
CA VAL A 89 9.52 -14.39 10.45
C VAL A 89 8.32 -13.49 10.18
N PRO A 90 7.86 -13.35 8.91
CA PRO A 90 6.67 -12.60 8.57
C PRO A 90 5.39 -13.19 9.20
N ALA A 91 4.43 -12.34 9.50
CA ALA A 91 3.12 -12.75 9.99
C ALA A 91 2.04 -11.78 9.49
N VAL A 92 0.84 -12.28 9.23
CA VAL A 92 -0.32 -11.43 8.93
C VAL A 92 -0.60 -10.55 10.15
N PHE A 93 -0.57 -9.25 9.96
CA PHE A 93 -0.88 -8.25 10.99
C PHE A 93 -2.37 -7.94 11.03
N THR A 94 -2.96 -7.72 9.87
CA THR A 94 -4.41 -7.53 9.70
C THR A 94 -4.83 -8.03 8.32
N ASN A 95 -6.12 -8.29 8.14
CA ASN A 95 -6.72 -8.76 6.89
C ASN A 95 -8.01 -7.97 6.57
N SER A 96 -8.62 -8.32 5.44
CA SER A 96 -9.88 -7.71 4.98
C SER A 96 -9.76 -6.21 4.68
N ILE A 97 -8.58 -5.77 4.22
CA ILE A 97 -8.37 -4.44 3.64
C ILE A 97 -8.39 -4.63 2.13
N ASN A 98 -9.55 -4.46 1.52
CA ASN A 98 -9.83 -4.84 0.15
C ASN A 98 -8.92 -4.09 -0.86
N GLY A 99 -7.98 -4.83 -1.45
CA GLY A 99 -6.96 -4.25 -2.33
C GLY A 99 -5.96 -3.36 -1.58
N ALA A 100 -5.41 -3.83 -0.44
CA ALA A 100 -4.40 -3.07 0.31
C ALA A 100 -3.23 -2.64 -0.58
N ASP A 101 -3.01 -1.33 -0.70
CA ASP A 101 -2.01 -0.73 -1.60
C ASP A 101 -1.02 0.12 -0.80
N GLY A 102 -0.88 1.41 -1.07
CA GLY A 102 0.00 2.29 -0.32
C GLY A 102 -0.39 2.42 1.14
N LEU A 103 0.59 2.59 2.02
CA LEU A 103 0.36 2.78 3.44
C LEU A 103 1.31 3.80 4.06
N ILE A 104 0.83 4.49 5.09
CA ILE A 104 1.63 5.39 5.94
C ILE A 104 1.31 5.13 7.41
N ILE A 105 2.19 5.59 8.30
CA ILE A 105 2.02 5.45 9.74
C ILE A 105 1.95 6.83 10.38
N ASP A 106 0.97 7.03 11.28
CA ASP A 106 0.82 8.27 12.02
C ASP A 106 1.67 8.32 13.30
N ASP A 107 1.59 9.45 14.03
CA ASP A 107 2.37 9.65 15.24
C ASP A 107 1.92 8.76 16.40
N GLN A 108 0.70 8.24 16.38
CA GLN A 108 0.16 7.28 17.34
C GLN A 108 0.53 5.82 16.99
N GLY A 109 1.12 5.59 15.81
CA GLY A 109 1.48 4.25 15.32
C GLY A 109 0.35 3.55 14.59
N ASN A 110 -0.72 4.26 14.22
CA ASN A 110 -1.79 3.69 13.39
C ASN A 110 -1.34 3.64 11.93
N LEU A 111 -1.67 2.56 11.24
CA LEU A 111 -1.49 2.42 9.80
C LEU A 111 -2.71 3.03 9.09
N TRP A 112 -2.44 3.87 8.11
CA TRP A 112 -3.42 4.40 7.17
C TRP A 112 -3.15 3.74 5.84
N VAL A 113 -4.10 2.97 5.33
CA VAL A 113 -3.92 2.09 4.16
C VAL A 113 -4.93 2.45 3.08
N ALA A 114 -4.46 2.64 1.86
CA ALA A 114 -5.33 2.71 0.69
C ALA A 114 -5.93 1.33 0.42
N ALA A 115 -7.25 1.21 0.51
CA ALA A 115 -8.02 0.04 0.14
C ALA A 115 -8.57 0.25 -1.26
N ASN A 116 -7.77 -0.08 -2.27
CA ASN A 116 -7.99 0.38 -3.64
C ASN A 116 -9.25 -0.18 -4.30
N GLN A 117 -9.71 -1.36 -3.89
CA GLN A 117 -10.94 -1.97 -4.41
C GLN A 117 -12.19 -1.65 -3.58
N ALA A 118 -12.05 -0.82 -2.55
CA ALA A 118 -13.15 -0.35 -1.71
C ALA A 118 -13.31 1.19 -1.76
N ASP A 119 -12.49 1.87 -2.56
CA ASP A 119 -12.50 3.33 -2.73
C ASP A 119 -12.38 4.10 -1.41
N GLU A 120 -11.62 3.53 -0.47
CA GLU A 120 -11.50 4.07 0.89
C GLU A 120 -10.07 4.02 1.42
N ILE A 121 -9.85 4.75 2.52
CA ILE A 121 -8.67 4.61 3.39
C ILE A 121 -9.13 3.91 4.66
N VAL A 122 -8.46 2.82 5.01
CA VAL A 122 -8.69 2.10 6.27
C VAL A 122 -7.61 2.49 7.27
N VAL A 123 -8.02 2.89 8.49
CA VAL A 123 -7.09 3.17 9.58
C VAL A 123 -7.07 1.98 10.54
N VAL A 124 -5.88 1.46 10.79
CA VAL A 124 -5.65 0.27 11.62
C VAL A 124 -4.78 0.65 12.81
N ASP A 125 -5.19 0.29 14.01
CA ASP A 125 -4.42 0.56 15.24
C ASP A 125 -3.18 -0.35 15.38
N ALA A 126 -2.36 -0.08 16.40
CA ALA A 126 -1.14 -0.84 16.67
C ALA A 126 -1.40 -2.34 17.03
N GLN A 127 -2.64 -2.74 17.24
CA GLN A 127 -3.06 -4.12 17.50
C GLN A 127 -3.61 -4.81 16.26
N GLY A 128 -3.66 -4.13 15.10
CA GLY A 128 -4.18 -4.69 13.85
C GLY A 128 -5.70 -4.56 13.70
N LYS A 129 -6.37 -3.77 14.55
CA LYS A 129 -7.81 -3.55 14.49
C LYS A 129 -8.13 -2.33 13.64
N ALA A 130 -9.02 -2.46 12.66
CA ALA A 130 -9.57 -1.32 11.93
C ALA A 130 -10.40 -0.43 12.88
N ILE A 131 -10.04 0.86 12.97
CA ILE A 131 -10.64 1.84 13.88
C ILE A 131 -11.37 2.97 13.14
N ALA A 132 -11.07 3.18 11.85
CA ALA A 132 -11.76 4.15 11.01
C ALA A 132 -11.70 3.76 9.54
N LYS A 133 -12.64 4.26 8.76
CA LYS A 133 -12.68 4.25 7.31
C LYS A 133 -13.03 5.64 6.81
N LEU A 134 -12.41 6.06 5.71
CA LEU A 134 -12.56 7.38 5.11
C LEU A 134 -12.61 7.20 3.59
N GLY A 135 -13.53 7.87 2.96
CA GLY A 135 -13.65 7.89 1.50
C GLY A 135 -14.92 7.22 1.02
N ASP A 136 -15.23 7.54 -0.20
CA ASP A 136 -16.34 7.05 -1.00
C ASP A 136 -16.05 7.37 -2.46
N PHE A 137 -16.89 6.86 -3.37
CA PHE A 137 -16.84 7.17 -4.78
C PHE A 137 -18.26 7.56 -5.26
N ASP A 138 -18.40 8.75 -5.85
CA ASP A 138 -19.68 9.31 -6.31
C ASP A 138 -19.76 9.44 -7.84
N GLY A 139 -19.05 8.61 -8.58
CA GLY A 139 -19.05 8.64 -10.04
C GLY A 139 -18.00 9.57 -10.63
N LEU A 140 -18.20 9.97 -11.89
CA LEU A 140 -17.27 10.82 -12.63
C LEU A 140 -17.89 12.17 -12.96
N SER A 141 -17.09 13.23 -12.92
CA SER A 141 -17.46 14.57 -13.39
C SER A 141 -16.40 15.09 -14.37
N GLY A 142 -16.80 15.32 -15.62
CA GLY A 142 -15.88 15.78 -16.66
C GLY A 142 -14.68 14.85 -16.88
N GLY A 143 -14.87 13.52 -16.71
CA GLY A 143 -13.84 12.50 -16.87
C GLY A 143 -12.88 12.37 -15.68
N ALA A 144 -13.16 13.02 -14.55
CA ALA A 144 -12.41 12.90 -13.31
C ALA A 144 -13.24 12.18 -12.24
N PRO A 145 -12.66 11.35 -11.39
CA PRO A 145 -13.33 10.80 -10.21
C PRO A 145 -13.84 11.90 -9.29
N VAL A 146 -15.07 11.72 -8.81
CA VAL A 146 -15.60 12.47 -7.68
C VAL A 146 -15.28 11.67 -6.43
N HIS A 147 -14.50 12.25 -5.54
CA HIS A 147 -13.86 11.60 -4.38
C HIS A 147 -12.86 10.52 -4.78
N MET A 148 -12.82 9.36 -4.10
CA MET A 148 -11.83 8.31 -4.34
C MET A 148 -12.31 7.32 -5.39
N LEU A 149 -11.41 6.93 -6.29
CA LEU A 149 -11.61 5.82 -7.20
C LEU A 149 -10.28 5.08 -7.35
N PHE A 150 -10.23 3.84 -6.86
CA PHE A 150 -9.03 3.03 -6.85
C PHE A 150 -7.84 3.81 -6.28
N PRO A 151 -7.91 4.26 -4.99
CA PRO A 151 -6.83 5.01 -4.36
C PRO A 151 -5.59 4.13 -4.22
N ALA A 152 -4.39 4.70 -4.47
CA ALA A 152 -3.15 3.92 -4.46
C ALA A 152 -2.17 4.38 -3.39
N SER A 153 -1.85 5.66 -3.34
CA SER A 153 -0.86 6.19 -2.39
C SER A 153 -1.43 7.34 -1.59
N LEU A 154 -0.89 7.52 -0.38
CA LEU A 154 -1.36 8.56 0.52
C LEU A 154 -0.22 9.23 1.28
N ARG A 155 -0.40 10.50 1.66
CA ARG A 155 0.58 11.29 2.40
C ARG A 155 -0.09 12.32 3.29
N PHE A 156 0.38 12.45 4.52
CA PHE A 156 -0.01 13.57 5.39
C PHE A 156 0.59 14.88 4.88
N HIS A 157 -0.22 15.94 4.89
CA HIS A 157 0.18 17.30 4.57
C HIS A 157 -0.52 18.30 5.51
N GLY A 158 0.14 18.69 6.58
CA GLY A 158 -0.49 19.49 7.65
C GLY A 158 -1.66 18.75 8.29
N SER A 159 -2.84 19.38 8.30
CA SER A 159 -4.10 18.80 8.80
C SER A 159 -4.85 17.98 7.73
N ASP A 160 -4.26 17.75 6.59
CA ASP A 160 -4.88 17.05 5.47
C ASP A 160 -4.19 15.72 5.16
N LEU A 161 -4.93 14.81 4.57
CA LEU A 161 -4.45 13.63 3.89
C LEU A 161 -4.58 13.86 2.38
N LEU A 162 -3.49 13.69 1.64
CA LEU A 162 -3.49 13.68 0.18
C LEU A 162 -3.51 12.22 -0.29
N VAL A 163 -4.41 11.87 -1.19
CA VAL A 163 -4.61 10.52 -1.72
C VAL A 163 -4.60 10.56 -3.23
N THR A 164 -3.77 9.74 -3.87
CA THR A 164 -3.76 9.61 -5.33
C THR A 164 -4.84 8.64 -5.79
N ASN A 165 -5.67 9.05 -6.75
CA ASN A 165 -6.56 8.17 -7.48
C ASN A 165 -5.80 7.54 -8.64
N LEU A 166 -5.41 6.28 -8.52
CA LEU A 166 -4.82 5.51 -9.62
C LEU A 166 -5.86 5.24 -10.70
N SER A 167 -7.12 5.00 -10.28
CA SER A 167 -8.23 4.73 -11.19
C SER A 167 -7.83 3.69 -12.24
N LEU A 168 -7.30 2.55 -11.77
CA LEU A 168 -6.66 1.56 -12.64
C LEU A 168 -7.69 0.90 -13.56
N ASN A 169 -7.54 1.09 -14.85
CA ASN A 169 -8.31 0.33 -15.84
C ASN A 169 -7.79 -1.11 -15.94
N THR A 170 -8.36 -2.00 -15.15
CA THR A 170 -7.94 -3.39 -15.03
C THR A 170 -8.24 -4.24 -16.27
N HIS A 171 -9.12 -3.79 -17.17
CA HIS A 171 -9.29 -4.43 -18.50
C HIS A 171 -7.97 -4.48 -19.28
N LEU A 172 -7.09 -3.49 -19.11
CA LEU A 172 -5.78 -3.46 -19.78
C LEU A 172 -4.86 -4.60 -19.35
N PHE A 173 -5.15 -5.22 -18.19
CA PHE A 173 -4.37 -6.32 -17.62
C PHE A 173 -5.11 -7.66 -17.70
N GLY A 174 -6.30 -7.69 -18.31
CA GLY A 174 -7.06 -8.90 -18.53
C GLY A 174 -7.84 -9.42 -17.32
N PHE A 175 -8.06 -8.59 -16.30
CA PHE A 175 -8.93 -8.92 -15.17
C PHE A 175 -9.93 -7.78 -14.88
N VAL A 176 -10.96 -8.08 -14.08
CA VAL A 176 -12.04 -7.15 -13.75
C VAL A 176 -12.16 -7.06 -12.24
N THR A 177 -12.27 -5.83 -11.73
CA THR A 177 -12.63 -5.50 -10.34
C THR A 177 -13.95 -4.74 -10.32
N VAL A 178 -14.46 -4.40 -9.14
CA VAL A 178 -15.76 -3.72 -8.97
C VAL A 178 -15.82 -2.42 -9.78
N ASP A 179 -14.72 -1.64 -9.81
CA ASP A 179 -14.71 -0.29 -10.40
C ASP A 179 -14.05 -0.23 -11.78
N THR A 180 -13.81 -1.38 -12.40
CA THR A 180 -13.13 -1.44 -13.70
C THR A 180 -13.82 -0.60 -14.78
N ASP A 181 -15.15 -0.65 -14.84
CA ASP A 181 -15.92 0.09 -15.85
C ASP A 181 -15.89 1.61 -15.62
N TRP A 182 -15.83 2.04 -14.36
CA TRP A 182 -15.64 3.45 -14.01
C TRP A 182 -14.23 3.91 -14.36
N SER A 183 -13.23 3.14 -13.94
CA SER A 183 -11.82 3.43 -14.21
C SER A 183 -11.51 3.49 -15.70
N ALA A 184 -12.17 2.68 -16.53
CA ALA A 184 -12.04 2.71 -17.98
C ALA A 184 -12.52 4.03 -18.63
N GLN A 185 -13.36 4.81 -17.94
CA GLN A 185 -13.89 6.08 -18.40
C GLN A 185 -13.12 7.30 -17.89
N VAL A 186 -12.15 7.08 -16.99
CA VAL A 186 -11.32 8.16 -16.45
C VAL A 186 -10.40 8.71 -17.54
N SER A 187 -10.48 10.01 -17.77
CA SER A 187 -9.62 10.76 -18.70
C SER A 187 -8.80 11.84 -18.00
N ARG A 188 -9.11 12.11 -16.73
CA ARG A 188 -8.39 13.06 -15.86
C ARG A 188 -8.13 12.44 -14.49
N TYR A 189 -6.89 12.16 -14.19
CA TYR A 189 -6.46 11.63 -12.90
C TYR A 189 -6.41 12.73 -11.83
N THR A 190 -6.71 12.38 -10.58
CA THR A 190 -6.86 13.33 -9.49
C THR A 190 -6.05 12.96 -8.25
N VAL A 191 -5.77 13.96 -7.43
CA VAL A 191 -5.34 13.79 -6.04
C VAL A 191 -6.45 14.34 -5.16
N VAL A 192 -6.98 13.50 -4.28
CA VAL A 192 -8.01 13.88 -3.32
C VAL A 192 -7.35 14.45 -2.08
N LYS A 193 -7.93 15.52 -1.55
CA LYS A 193 -7.56 16.11 -0.27
C LYS A 193 -8.66 15.87 0.74
N VAL A 194 -8.33 15.17 1.83
CA VAL A 194 -9.25 14.85 2.93
C VAL A 194 -8.80 15.57 4.19
N GLY A 195 -9.64 16.42 4.77
CA GLY A 195 -9.39 17.05 6.06
C GLY A 195 -9.51 16.02 7.18
N ILE A 196 -8.45 15.81 7.96
CA ILE A 196 -8.39 14.80 9.02
C ILE A 196 -8.31 15.41 10.44
N GLY A 197 -8.32 16.76 10.54
CA GLY A 197 -8.44 17.46 11.82
C GLY A 197 -7.27 17.23 12.80
N ARG A 198 -6.06 17.00 12.29
CA ARG A 198 -4.84 16.84 13.10
C ARG A 198 -4.34 18.16 13.66
#